data_7522568cc8430fcc0c3a0b8d3d770a3a
#
_entry.id   7522568cc8430fcc0c3a0b8d3d770a3a
#
_cell.length_a   1.000
_cell.length_b   1.000
_cell.length_c   1.000
_cell.angle_alpha   90.00
_cell.angle_beta   90.00
_cell.angle_gamma   90.00
#
_symmetry.space_group_name_H-M   'P 1'
#
loop_
_entity.id
_entity.type
_entity.pdbx_description
1 polymer ?
#
loop_
_entity_poly.entity_id
_entity_poly.type
_entity_poly.pdbx_seq_one_letter_code
_entity_poly.pdbx_strand_id
1 'polypeptide(L)'
;MRSVSRRFLSVLLFLAMLLSPALGSAGTTVPEGFTVFHGDRDVPQIALSVDDCYSREHVTEILDLCEEYNIPVTFFVVGKALKTADQDLWQRALDLGCEIGNHTWAHSSLPTLNREKVKKTLTRTQEQLDKVLGYHYPMQLMRPPYGNLSSKKGKKSDMWVVESIYKAGYVHAVRWDVDTTDAKKALKNTQNGSILLFHANAKDVRCLTKLIPNLLDKGFECLTLSTLLGLEDPVPEDAQTDAAGV
;
A
#
# COMPACT_ATOMS: atom_id res chain seq x y z
N MET A 1 11.66 77.97 5.18
CA MET A 1 11.68 77.19 6.42
C MET A 1 10.77 75.95 6.22
N ARG A 2 11.32 74.79 5.93
CA ARG A 2 10.54 73.50 5.71
C ARG A 2 10.91 72.58 6.82
N SER A 3 9.88 72.17 7.62
CA SER A 3 9.94 71.22 8.72
C SER A 3 10.11 69.83 8.17
N VAL A 4 11.13 69.08 8.65
CA VAL A 4 11.38 67.68 8.34
C VAL A 4 10.78 66.84 9.47
N SER A 5 9.67 66.18 9.14
CA SER A 5 9.01 65.22 10.02
C SER A 5 9.79 63.89 10.08
N ARG A 6 10.32 63.55 11.26
CA ARG A 6 10.98 62.30 11.54
C ARG A 6 9.90 61.23 11.80
N ARG A 7 9.72 60.28 10.87
CA ARG A 7 8.92 59.09 11.11
C ARG A 7 9.76 58.06 11.87
N PHE A 8 9.38 57.78 13.12
CA PHE A 8 9.88 56.64 13.88
C PHE A 8 9.35 55.36 13.31
N LEU A 9 10.24 54.51 12.80
CA LEU A 9 9.95 53.16 12.36
C LEU A 9 10.08 52.24 13.58
N SER A 10 8.95 51.84 14.17
CA SER A 10 8.90 50.82 15.25
C SER A 10 9.11 49.48 14.63
N VAL A 11 10.29 48.89 14.86
CA VAL A 11 10.57 47.49 14.53
C VAL A 11 9.98 46.61 15.65
N LEU A 12 8.84 45.97 15.39
CA LEU A 12 8.30 44.93 16.24
C LEU A 12 9.12 43.65 16.01
N LEU A 13 9.98 43.31 16.96
CA LEU A 13 10.63 42.02 17.03
C LEU A 13 9.56 40.97 17.43
N PHE A 14 9.07 40.19 16.48
CA PHE A 14 8.32 38.96 16.77
C PHE A 14 9.33 37.90 17.24
N LEU A 15 9.41 37.70 18.55
CA LEU A 15 10.07 36.55 19.16
C LEU A 15 9.23 35.31 18.89
N ALA A 16 9.52 34.60 17.78
CA ALA A 16 8.96 33.31 17.52
C ALA A 16 9.50 32.32 18.58
N MET A 17 8.72 32.09 19.62
CA MET A 17 8.92 30.96 20.52
C MET A 17 8.76 29.68 19.69
N LEU A 18 9.89 29.07 19.31
CA LEU A 18 9.95 27.69 18.84
C LEU A 18 9.47 26.79 20.00
N LEU A 19 8.16 26.51 20.05
CA LEU A 19 7.67 25.36 20.77
C LEU A 19 8.20 24.14 20.05
N SER A 20 9.35 23.63 20.51
CA SER A 20 9.73 22.25 20.18
C SER A 20 8.63 21.36 20.73
N PRO A 21 7.95 20.54 19.88
CA PRO A 21 7.09 19.53 20.44
C PRO A 21 8.00 18.61 21.27
N ALA A 22 7.76 18.56 22.57
CA ALA A 22 8.35 17.54 23.43
C ALA A 22 8.10 16.20 22.72
N LEU A 23 9.17 15.45 22.39
CA LEU A 23 9.07 14.03 22.06
C LEU A 23 8.53 13.31 23.29
N GLY A 24 7.24 13.46 23.54
CA GLY A 24 6.51 12.55 24.39
C GLY A 24 6.65 11.19 23.74
N SER A 25 7.13 10.21 24.49
CA SER A 25 7.03 8.79 24.16
C SER A 25 5.56 8.52 23.78
N ALA A 26 5.24 8.63 22.50
CA ALA A 26 3.92 8.32 21.97
C ALA A 26 3.70 6.84 22.31
N GLY A 27 2.81 6.57 23.23
CA GLY A 27 2.41 5.22 23.58
C GLY A 27 2.03 4.52 22.27
N THR A 28 2.65 3.38 21.99
CA THR A 28 2.53 2.57 20.78
C THR A 28 1.17 1.88 20.70
N THR A 29 0.10 2.65 20.83
CA THR A 29 -1.27 2.18 20.63
C THR A 29 -1.54 2.12 19.13
N VAL A 30 -1.86 0.92 18.64
CA VAL A 30 -2.28 0.73 17.26
C VAL A 30 -3.55 1.55 17.03
N PRO A 31 -3.62 2.37 15.99
CA PRO A 31 -4.83 3.14 15.66
C PRO A 31 -6.04 2.24 15.45
N GLU A 32 -7.22 2.76 15.77
CA GLU A 32 -8.47 2.12 15.36
C GLU A 32 -8.52 2.09 13.82
N GLY A 33 -9.05 0.99 13.25
CA GLY A 33 -9.09 0.84 11.79
C GLY A 33 -7.76 0.44 11.15
N PHE A 34 -6.70 0.13 11.93
CA PHE A 34 -5.41 -0.32 11.36
C PHE A 34 -5.53 -1.56 10.47
N THR A 35 -6.43 -2.49 10.81
CA THR A 35 -6.75 -3.65 9.96
C THR A 35 -7.98 -3.31 9.12
N VAL A 36 -7.81 -3.26 7.80
CA VAL A 36 -8.85 -2.87 6.85
C VAL A 36 -9.30 -4.05 5.99
N PHE A 37 -10.57 -4.04 5.59
CA PHE A 37 -11.20 -5.08 4.75
C PHE A 37 -11.83 -4.50 3.48
N HIS A 38 -12.10 -3.22 3.48
CA HIS A 38 -12.70 -2.46 2.38
C HIS A 38 -12.44 -0.97 2.59
N GLY A 39 -12.61 -0.18 1.56
CA GLY A 39 -12.65 1.28 1.60
C GLY A 39 -14.05 1.84 1.89
N ASP A 40 -14.29 3.07 1.47
CA ASP A 40 -15.57 3.76 1.63
C ASP A 40 -16.67 3.07 0.82
N ARG A 41 -17.86 2.91 1.44
CA ARG A 41 -19.04 2.26 0.84
C ARG A 41 -19.97 3.24 0.11
N ASP A 42 -19.71 4.53 0.22
CA ASP A 42 -20.58 5.56 -0.37
C ASP A 42 -20.18 5.94 -1.81
N VAL A 43 -18.92 5.60 -2.22
CA VAL A 43 -18.39 5.93 -3.54
C VAL A 43 -18.11 4.68 -4.38
N PRO A 44 -18.34 4.69 -5.71
CA PRO A 44 -18.15 3.51 -6.57
C PRO A 44 -16.68 3.28 -6.91
N GLN A 45 -15.82 3.28 -5.91
CA GLN A 45 -14.39 3.04 -5.98
C GLN A 45 -14.05 1.67 -5.42
N ILE A 46 -13.10 0.97 -6.04
CA ILE A 46 -12.65 -0.37 -5.65
C ILE A 46 -11.14 -0.49 -5.83
N ALA A 47 -10.52 -1.49 -5.19
CA ALA A 47 -9.14 -1.85 -5.49
C ALA A 47 -9.01 -3.31 -5.90
N LEU A 48 -8.29 -3.54 -7.00
CA LEU A 48 -7.81 -4.86 -7.38
C LEU A 48 -6.44 -5.07 -6.73
N SER A 49 -6.25 -6.18 -6.06
CA SER A 49 -4.99 -6.50 -5.39
C SER A 49 -4.51 -7.91 -5.73
N VAL A 50 -3.20 -8.04 -5.88
CA VAL A 50 -2.55 -9.27 -6.37
C VAL A 50 -1.47 -9.70 -5.37
N ASP A 51 -1.63 -10.88 -4.79
CA ASP A 51 -0.71 -11.43 -3.82
C ASP A 51 0.37 -12.32 -4.47
N ASP A 52 1.43 -12.60 -3.70
CA ASP A 52 2.52 -13.55 -3.96
C ASP A 52 3.54 -13.09 -5.03
N CYS A 53 3.13 -12.94 -6.27
CA CYS A 53 3.95 -12.46 -7.41
C CYS A 53 5.17 -13.34 -7.72
N TYR A 54 5.05 -14.68 -7.61
CA TYR A 54 6.14 -15.61 -7.93
C TYR A 54 6.41 -15.78 -9.43
N SER A 55 5.43 -15.52 -10.28
CA SER A 55 5.55 -15.69 -11.74
C SER A 55 5.69 -14.34 -12.44
N ARG A 56 6.88 -14.07 -12.99
CA ARG A 56 7.12 -12.90 -13.85
C ARG A 56 6.11 -12.84 -15.01
N GLU A 57 5.84 -13.98 -15.67
CA GLU A 57 4.90 -14.10 -16.78
C GLU A 57 3.51 -13.57 -16.38
N HIS A 58 2.94 -14.10 -15.29
CA HIS A 58 1.60 -13.70 -14.87
C HIS A 58 1.53 -12.26 -14.34
N VAL A 59 2.61 -11.76 -13.70
CA VAL A 59 2.69 -10.33 -13.34
C VAL A 59 2.69 -9.47 -14.61
N THR A 60 3.44 -9.87 -15.66
CA THR A 60 3.43 -9.17 -16.95
C THR A 60 2.05 -9.15 -17.58
N GLU A 61 1.34 -10.29 -17.62
CA GLU A 61 -0.03 -10.37 -18.15
C GLU A 61 -1.01 -9.45 -17.36
N ILE A 62 -0.84 -9.33 -16.05
CA ILE A 62 -1.65 -8.40 -15.24
C ILE A 62 -1.30 -6.94 -15.56
N LEU A 63 -0.01 -6.61 -15.74
CA LEU A 63 0.41 -5.26 -16.16
C LEU A 63 -0.08 -4.91 -17.56
N ASP A 64 -0.16 -5.88 -18.48
CA ASP A 64 -0.76 -5.68 -19.80
C ASP A 64 -2.24 -5.30 -19.69
N LEU A 65 -3.00 -5.92 -18.76
CA LEU A 65 -4.37 -5.52 -18.46
C LEU A 65 -4.44 -4.13 -17.81
N CYS A 66 -3.51 -3.78 -16.92
CA CYS A 66 -3.45 -2.44 -16.32
C CYS A 66 -3.27 -1.37 -17.39
N GLU A 67 -2.37 -1.61 -18.36
CA GLU A 67 -2.10 -0.72 -19.47
C GLU A 67 -3.30 -0.65 -20.45
N GLU A 68 -3.88 -1.80 -20.82
CA GLU A 68 -5.03 -1.88 -21.73
C GLU A 68 -6.24 -1.08 -21.23
N TYR A 69 -6.54 -1.21 -19.93
CA TYR A 69 -7.72 -0.57 -19.31
C TYR A 69 -7.40 0.75 -18.59
N ASN A 70 -6.13 1.17 -18.56
CA ASN A 70 -5.65 2.35 -17.84
C ASN A 70 -6.11 2.36 -16.36
N ILE A 71 -5.86 1.26 -15.66
CA ILE A 71 -6.20 1.08 -14.25
C ILE A 71 -4.99 0.63 -13.44
N PRO A 72 -4.81 1.09 -12.20
CA PRO A 72 -3.79 0.57 -11.30
C PRO A 72 -4.26 -0.71 -10.60
N VAL A 73 -3.30 -1.47 -10.10
CA VAL A 73 -3.49 -2.55 -9.11
C VAL A 73 -2.49 -2.39 -7.96
N THR A 74 -2.77 -2.99 -6.80
CA THR A 74 -1.79 -3.06 -5.71
C THR A 74 -1.23 -4.48 -5.63
N PHE A 75 0.08 -4.64 -5.80
CA PHE A 75 0.80 -5.91 -5.67
C PHE A 75 1.32 -6.10 -4.25
N PHE A 76 0.95 -7.17 -3.55
CA PHE A 76 1.57 -7.59 -2.29
C PHE A 76 2.62 -8.65 -2.56
N VAL A 77 3.89 -8.23 -2.57
CA VAL A 77 5.00 -9.05 -3.01
C VAL A 77 5.61 -9.87 -1.89
N VAL A 78 5.85 -11.16 -2.15
CA VAL A 78 6.69 -12.00 -1.29
C VAL A 78 8.16 -11.71 -1.58
N GLY A 79 8.93 -11.32 -0.55
CA GLY A 79 10.31 -10.88 -0.75
C GLY A 79 11.21 -11.90 -1.48
N LYS A 80 10.99 -13.20 -1.26
CA LYS A 80 11.70 -14.27 -2.00
C LYS A 80 11.37 -14.32 -3.49
N ALA A 81 10.22 -13.78 -3.91
CA ALA A 81 9.83 -13.73 -5.31
C ALA A 81 10.54 -12.61 -6.07
N LEU A 82 10.98 -11.57 -5.37
CA LEU A 82 11.67 -10.41 -5.94
C LEU A 82 13.11 -10.76 -6.38
N LYS A 83 13.38 -10.66 -7.67
CA LYS A 83 14.70 -10.90 -8.27
C LYS A 83 15.26 -9.61 -8.85
N THR A 84 16.53 -9.36 -8.69
CA THR A 84 17.19 -8.18 -9.28
C THR A 84 17.11 -8.15 -10.82
N ALA A 85 16.93 -9.30 -11.46
CA ALA A 85 16.70 -9.39 -12.90
C ALA A 85 15.30 -8.91 -13.33
N ASP A 86 14.38 -8.63 -12.39
CA ASP A 86 13.02 -8.20 -12.65
C ASP A 86 12.83 -6.69 -12.37
N GLN A 87 13.92 -5.89 -12.37
CA GLN A 87 13.86 -4.45 -12.15
C GLN A 87 12.92 -3.75 -13.14
N ASP A 88 13.06 -4.08 -14.41
CA ASP A 88 12.22 -3.55 -15.49
C ASP A 88 10.71 -3.85 -15.30
N LEU A 89 10.39 -5.02 -14.77
CA LEU A 89 9.01 -5.42 -14.49
C LEU A 89 8.40 -4.55 -13.37
N TRP A 90 9.12 -4.37 -12.27
CA TRP A 90 8.63 -3.61 -11.13
C TRP A 90 8.64 -2.11 -11.40
N GLN A 91 9.61 -1.62 -12.18
CA GLN A 91 9.59 -0.23 -12.65
C GLN A 91 8.38 0.02 -13.54
N ARG A 92 8.08 -0.88 -14.50
CA ARG A 92 6.87 -0.79 -15.33
C ARG A 92 5.59 -0.76 -14.47
N ALA A 93 5.53 -1.54 -13.40
CA ALA A 93 4.38 -1.51 -12.49
C ALA A 93 4.18 -0.12 -11.89
N LEU A 94 5.25 0.52 -11.42
CA LEU A 94 5.19 1.87 -10.85
C LEU A 94 4.87 2.93 -11.93
N ASP A 95 5.44 2.82 -13.12
CA ASP A 95 5.19 3.73 -14.25
C ASP A 95 3.72 3.68 -14.72
N LEU A 96 3.05 2.54 -14.54
CA LEU A 96 1.61 2.36 -14.78
C LEU A 96 0.73 2.82 -13.61
N GLY A 97 1.31 3.43 -12.57
CA GLY A 97 0.58 3.87 -11.37
C GLY A 97 0.18 2.76 -10.42
N CYS A 98 0.72 1.54 -10.58
CA CYS A 98 0.47 0.45 -9.64
C CYS A 98 1.22 0.69 -8.32
N GLU A 99 0.69 0.13 -7.23
CA GLU A 99 1.28 0.19 -5.90
C GLU A 99 1.93 -1.14 -5.52
N ILE A 100 3.01 -1.10 -4.75
CA ILE A 100 3.68 -2.29 -4.21
C ILE A 100 3.59 -2.29 -2.68
N GLY A 101 3.03 -3.34 -2.12
CA GLY A 101 2.93 -3.59 -0.69
C GLY A 101 3.67 -4.86 -0.26
N ASN A 102 3.82 -5.03 1.04
CA ASN A 102 4.59 -6.12 1.65
C ASN A 102 3.74 -7.36 1.92
N HIS A 103 4.22 -8.54 1.48
CA HIS A 103 3.58 -9.83 1.76
C HIS A 103 4.50 -10.79 2.53
N THR A 104 5.40 -10.24 3.37
CA THR A 104 6.44 -10.96 4.10
C THR A 104 7.55 -11.54 3.21
N TRP A 105 8.64 -11.98 3.84
CA TRP A 105 9.79 -12.53 3.10
C TRP A 105 9.50 -13.87 2.43
N ALA A 106 8.78 -14.77 3.09
CA ALA A 106 8.61 -16.17 2.66
C ALA A 106 7.19 -16.68 2.82
N HIS A 107 6.20 -15.79 2.77
CA HIS A 107 4.78 -16.11 2.94
C HIS A 107 4.49 -16.85 4.26
N SER A 108 5.19 -16.48 5.34
CA SER A 108 5.03 -17.12 6.64
C SER A 108 3.83 -16.54 7.39
N SER A 109 3.02 -17.41 8.00
CA SER A 109 1.92 -16.98 8.87
C SER A 109 2.47 -16.25 10.10
N LEU A 110 2.15 -14.95 10.22
CA LEU A 110 2.74 -14.08 11.25
C LEU A 110 2.51 -14.56 12.69
N PRO A 111 1.33 -15.09 13.08
CA PRO A 111 1.09 -15.60 14.44
C PRO A 111 1.96 -16.80 14.84
N THR A 112 2.62 -17.46 13.90
CA THR A 112 3.55 -18.56 14.19
C THR A 112 4.97 -18.09 14.49
N LEU A 113 5.22 -16.79 14.34
CA LEU A 113 6.50 -16.14 14.57
C LEU A 113 6.53 -15.47 15.97
N ASN A 114 7.66 -14.90 16.35
CA ASN A 114 7.75 -13.92 17.44
C ASN A 114 7.89 -12.49 16.87
N ARG A 115 7.81 -11.47 17.74
CA ARG A 115 7.87 -10.04 17.35
C ARG A 115 9.11 -9.70 16.51
N GLU A 116 10.28 -10.21 16.91
CA GLU A 116 11.54 -9.97 16.18
C GLU A 116 11.51 -10.57 14.77
N LYS A 117 11.02 -11.80 14.65
CA LYS A 117 10.88 -12.47 13.34
C LYS A 117 9.83 -11.78 12.46
N VAL A 118 8.73 -11.26 13.04
CA VAL A 118 7.75 -10.44 12.30
C VAL A 118 8.45 -9.21 11.74
N LYS A 119 9.15 -8.43 12.56
CA LYS A 119 9.90 -7.27 12.10
C LYS A 119 10.90 -7.66 11.00
N LYS A 120 11.72 -8.70 11.24
CA LYS A 120 12.75 -9.15 10.28
C LYS A 120 12.17 -9.55 8.94
N THR A 121 11.05 -10.29 8.90
CA THR A 121 10.43 -10.73 7.63
C THR A 121 9.90 -9.55 6.81
N LEU A 122 9.38 -8.51 7.48
CA LEU A 122 8.87 -7.30 6.84
C LEU A 122 10.02 -6.42 6.32
N THR A 123 11.01 -6.10 7.18
CA THR A 123 12.18 -5.29 6.81
C THR A 123 12.96 -5.91 5.65
N ARG A 124 13.19 -7.24 5.70
CA ARG A 124 13.92 -7.92 4.62
C ARG A 124 13.19 -7.85 3.28
N THR A 125 11.87 -7.83 3.27
CA THR A 125 11.09 -7.68 2.03
C THR A 125 11.23 -6.27 1.47
N GLN A 126 11.17 -5.24 2.33
CA GLN A 126 11.44 -3.86 1.95
C GLN A 126 12.84 -3.70 1.34
N GLU A 127 13.88 -4.15 2.06
CA GLU A 127 15.26 -4.10 1.59
C GLU A 127 15.47 -4.80 0.23
N GLN A 128 14.74 -5.90 0.00
CA GLN A 128 14.81 -6.61 -1.27
C GLN A 128 14.15 -5.83 -2.42
N LEU A 129 13.01 -5.18 -2.18
CA LEU A 129 12.38 -4.33 -3.18
C LEU A 129 13.30 -3.17 -3.55
N ASP A 130 13.85 -2.46 -2.55
CA ASP A 130 14.76 -1.35 -2.76
C ASP A 130 16.00 -1.78 -3.58
N LYS A 131 16.52 -2.98 -3.28
CA LYS A 131 17.62 -3.56 -4.06
C LYS A 131 17.22 -3.86 -5.50
N VAL A 132 16.01 -4.30 -5.75
CA VAL A 132 15.51 -4.58 -7.11
C VAL A 132 15.31 -3.29 -7.88
N LEU A 133 14.71 -2.28 -7.28
CA LEU A 133 14.45 -0.98 -7.92
C LEU A 133 15.73 -0.15 -8.08
N GLY A 134 16.69 -0.28 -7.14
CA GLY A 134 17.91 0.53 -7.09
C GLY A 134 17.73 1.85 -6.31
N TYR A 135 16.55 2.07 -5.73
CA TYR A 135 16.21 3.21 -4.87
C TYR A 135 15.21 2.77 -3.78
N HIS A 136 14.97 3.63 -2.79
CA HIS A 136 14.00 3.34 -1.75
C HIS A 136 12.57 3.66 -2.21
N TYR A 137 11.70 2.64 -2.18
CA TYR A 137 10.26 2.76 -2.40
C TYR A 137 9.54 2.36 -1.10
N PRO A 138 8.93 3.32 -0.36
CA PRO A 138 8.35 3.04 0.95
C PRO A 138 7.05 2.25 0.83
N MET A 139 7.08 0.95 1.15
CA MET A 139 5.85 0.16 1.22
C MET A 139 5.02 0.60 2.43
N GLN A 140 3.92 1.31 2.20
CA GLN A 140 3.02 1.79 3.27
C GLN A 140 2.08 0.71 3.79
N LEU A 141 1.71 -0.24 2.93
CA LEU A 141 0.74 -1.29 3.21
C LEU A 141 1.39 -2.65 3.31
N MET A 142 0.85 -3.49 4.19
CA MET A 142 1.19 -4.91 4.21
C MET A 142 -0.06 -5.78 4.21
N ARG A 143 0.03 -6.94 3.60
CA ARG A 143 -1.01 -7.98 3.69
C ARG A 143 -0.46 -9.18 4.42
N PRO A 144 -1.09 -9.61 5.54
CA PRO A 144 -0.65 -10.82 6.24
C PRO A 144 -0.94 -12.05 5.39
N PRO A 145 0.03 -12.96 5.21
CA PRO A 145 -0.21 -14.24 4.52
C PRO A 145 -1.43 -14.96 5.07
N TYR A 146 -2.24 -15.53 4.19
CA TYR A 146 -3.52 -16.18 4.51
C TYR A 146 -4.56 -15.26 5.16
N GLY A 147 -4.36 -13.93 5.15
CA GLY A 147 -5.13 -12.97 5.93
C GLY A 147 -5.03 -13.22 7.43
N ASN A 148 -4.01 -13.94 7.89
CA ASN A 148 -3.95 -14.47 9.25
C ASN A 148 -3.21 -13.54 10.22
N LEU A 149 -3.95 -13.02 11.19
CA LEU A 149 -3.45 -12.20 12.30
C LEU A 149 -3.67 -12.86 13.66
N SER A 150 -4.21 -14.09 13.71
CA SER A 150 -4.52 -14.78 14.97
C SER A 150 -3.91 -16.19 15.01
N SER A 151 -3.32 -16.55 16.15
CA SER A 151 -2.84 -17.89 16.43
C SER A 151 -3.97 -18.94 16.55
N LYS A 152 -5.21 -18.46 16.70
CA LYS A 152 -6.42 -19.32 16.84
C LYS A 152 -7.38 -19.04 15.70
N LYS A 153 -7.68 -20.08 14.91
CA LYS A 153 -8.63 -20.00 13.80
C LYS A 153 -9.97 -19.40 14.24
N GLY A 154 -10.50 -18.44 13.48
CA GLY A 154 -11.80 -17.82 13.74
C GLY A 154 -11.86 -16.91 14.98
N LYS A 155 -10.72 -16.54 15.57
CA LYS A 155 -10.64 -15.59 16.68
C LYS A 155 -10.21 -14.20 16.21
N LYS A 156 -10.40 -13.20 17.09
CA LYS A 156 -9.89 -11.84 16.88
C LYS A 156 -8.37 -11.86 16.67
N SER A 157 -7.85 -10.90 15.93
CA SER A 157 -6.41 -10.71 15.73
C SER A 157 -5.65 -10.68 17.04
N ASP A 158 -4.50 -11.33 17.09
CA ASP A 158 -3.61 -11.24 18.25
C ASP A 158 -2.96 -9.85 18.25
N MET A 159 -3.25 -9.04 19.28
CA MET A 159 -2.79 -7.65 19.35
C MET A 159 -1.28 -7.52 19.18
N TRP A 160 -0.50 -8.46 19.70
CA TRP A 160 0.95 -8.43 19.56
C TRP A 160 1.43 -8.57 18.09
N VAL A 161 0.66 -9.28 17.22
CA VAL A 161 0.96 -9.37 15.78
C VAL A 161 0.68 -8.02 15.13
N VAL A 162 -0.49 -7.46 15.38
CA VAL A 162 -0.92 -6.16 14.85
C VAL A 162 0.04 -5.04 15.29
N GLU A 163 0.40 -5.00 16.58
CA GLU A 163 1.42 -4.07 17.10
C GLU A 163 2.78 -4.24 16.44
N SER A 164 3.17 -5.48 16.10
CA SER A 164 4.47 -5.73 15.46
C SER A 164 4.50 -5.19 14.03
N ILE A 165 3.38 -5.28 13.30
CA ILE A 165 3.22 -4.71 11.97
C ILE A 165 3.25 -3.17 12.07
N TYR A 166 2.45 -2.59 12.97
CA TYR A 166 2.41 -1.14 13.19
C TYR A 166 3.79 -0.57 13.57
N LYS A 167 4.50 -1.23 14.51
CA LYS A 167 5.86 -0.84 14.91
C LYS A 167 6.92 -1.02 13.80
N ALA A 168 6.62 -1.81 12.78
CA ALA A 168 7.48 -1.94 11.61
C ALA A 168 7.26 -0.80 10.59
N GLY A 169 6.33 0.15 10.87
CA GLY A 169 6.12 1.37 10.09
C GLY A 169 4.97 1.29 9.07
N TYR A 170 4.22 0.19 9.03
CA TYR A 170 3.08 0.08 8.12
C TYR A 170 1.89 0.89 8.60
N VAL A 171 1.18 1.52 7.66
CA VAL A 171 -0.01 2.33 7.94
C VAL A 171 -1.24 1.44 8.13
N HIS A 172 -1.36 0.37 7.35
CA HIS A 172 -2.43 -0.61 7.47
C HIS A 172 -1.97 -2.05 7.27
N ALA A 173 -2.66 -2.97 7.96
CA ALA A 173 -2.70 -4.40 7.64
C ALA A 173 -3.94 -4.66 6.79
N VAL A 174 -3.76 -4.87 5.48
CA VAL A 174 -4.86 -4.95 4.52
C VAL A 174 -5.35 -6.38 4.35
N ARG A 175 -6.67 -6.56 4.41
CA ARG A 175 -7.36 -7.79 4.05
C ARG A 175 -8.22 -7.55 2.80
N TRP A 176 -9.29 -8.30 2.63
CA TRP A 176 -10.17 -8.22 1.46
C TRP A 176 -11.60 -8.61 1.84
N ASP A 177 -12.55 -8.27 1.00
CA ASP A 177 -13.96 -8.68 1.12
C ASP A 177 -14.44 -9.50 -0.09
N VAL A 178 -13.69 -9.52 -1.20
CA VAL A 178 -13.99 -10.37 -2.37
C VAL A 178 -12.79 -11.27 -2.67
N ASP A 179 -13.02 -12.60 -2.65
CA ASP A 179 -12.01 -13.64 -2.93
C ASP A 179 -12.68 -14.76 -3.74
N THR A 180 -12.51 -14.71 -5.05
CA THR A 180 -12.99 -15.75 -5.97
C THR A 180 -12.36 -15.59 -7.34
N THR A 181 -12.05 -16.72 -7.98
CA THR A 181 -11.51 -16.79 -9.35
C THR A 181 -12.61 -17.00 -10.41
N ASP A 182 -13.88 -16.87 -10.01
CA ASP A 182 -15.03 -16.82 -10.92
C ASP A 182 -15.43 -15.36 -11.17
N ALA A 183 -15.22 -14.87 -12.40
CA ALA A 183 -15.46 -13.49 -12.76
C ALA A 183 -16.91 -13.03 -12.55
N LYS A 184 -17.90 -13.90 -12.81
CA LYS A 184 -19.32 -13.57 -12.58
C LYS A 184 -19.63 -13.44 -11.10
N LYS A 185 -19.07 -14.34 -10.29
CA LYS A 185 -19.24 -14.30 -8.84
C LYS A 185 -18.49 -13.12 -8.24
N ALA A 186 -17.28 -12.80 -8.70
CA ALA A 186 -16.54 -11.62 -8.31
C ALA A 186 -17.35 -10.36 -8.59
N LEU A 187 -17.83 -10.18 -9.83
CA LEU A 187 -18.65 -9.04 -10.23
C LEU A 187 -19.94 -8.89 -9.39
N LYS A 188 -20.58 -10.02 -9.06
CA LYS A 188 -21.79 -10.03 -8.22
C LYS A 188 -21.52 -9.60 -6.78
N ASN A 189 -20.35 -9.98 -6.25
CA ASN A 189 -19.99 -9.72 -4.85
C ASN A 189 -19.34 -8.34 -4.66
N THR A 190 -18.87 -7.73 -5.76
CA THR A 190 -18.24 -6.39 -5.71
C THR A 190 -19.28 -5.32 -5.43
N GLN A 191 -18.97 -4.45 -4.50
CA GLN A 191 -19.72 -3.28 -4.11
C GLN A 191 -18.77 -2.10 -3.91
N ASN A 192 -19.27 -0.91 -3.68
CA ASN A 192 -18.47 0.27 -3.39
C ASN A 192 -17.43 -0.04 -2.29
N GLY A 193 -16.23 0.46 -2.43
CA GLY A 193 -15.12 0.25 -1.50
C GLY A 193 -14.54 -1.17 -1.47
N SER A 194 -14.97 -2.10 -2.32
CA SER A 194 -14.47 -3.48 -2.28
C SER A 194 -12.97 -3.58 -2.54
N ILE A 195 -12.31 -4.43 -1.77
CA ILE A 195 -10.93 -4.89 -1.99
C ILE A 195 -11.00 -6.32 -2.52
N LEU A 196 -10.62 -6.50 -3.79
CA LEU A 196 -10.66 -7.78 -4.44
C LEU A 196 -9.28 -8.44 -4.39
N LEU A 197 -9.23 -9.70 -3.95
CA LEU A 197 -8.00 -10.48 -3.88
C LEU A 197 -7.85 -11.39 -5.09
N PHE A 198 -6.69 -11.32 -5.72
CA PHE A 198 -6.17 -12.22 -6.75
C PHE A 198 -4.72 -12.63 -6.44
N HIS A 199 -4.17 -13.53 -7.22
CA HIS A 199 -2.77 -13.95 -7.17
C HIS A 199 -2.18 -13.94 -8.59
N ALA A 200 -0.86 -13.78 -8.69
CA ALA A 200 -0.17 -13.83 -9.99
C ALA A 200 -0.08 -15.27 -10.50
N ASN A 201 -1.20 -15.83 -10.97
CA ASN A 201 -1.33 -17.17 -11.55
C ASN A 201 -2.33 -17.18 -12.72
N ALA A 202 -2.22 -18.18 -13.61
CA ALA A 202 -3.02 -18.26 -14.82
C ALA A 202 -4.54 -18.27 -14.62
N LYS A 203 -5.02 -18.75 -13.44
CA LYS A 203 -6.46 -18.80 -13.14
C LYS A 203 -7.00 -17.40 -12.84
N ASP A 204 -6.26 -16.64 -12.04
CA ASP A 204 -6.64 -15.29 -11.65
C ASP A 204 -6.46 -14.30 -12.81
N VAL A 205 -5.42 -14.44 -13.63
CA VAL A 205 -5.27 -13.67 -14.89
C VAL A 205 -6.50 -13.87 -15.78
N ARG A 206 -6.93 -15.11 -16.02
CA ARG A 206 -8.16 -15.37 -16.81
C ARG A 206 -9.43 -14.80 -16.17
N CYS A 207 -9.47 -14.73 -14.84
CA CYS A 207 -10.57 -14.07 -14.12
C CYS A 207 -10.53 -12.56 -14.36
N LEU A 208 -9.38 -11.92 -14.17
CA LEU A 208 -9.18 -10.48 -14.34
C LEU A 208 -9.50 -10.03 -15.78
N THR A 209 -9.03 -10.76 -16.80
CA THR A 209 -9.33 -10.48 -18.22
C THR A 209 -10.84 -10.36 -18.49
N LYS A 210 -11.65 -11.17 -17.80
CA LYS A 210 -13.12 -11.13 -17.96
C LYS A 210 -13.79 -10.15 -17.00
N LEU A 211 -13.21 -9.90 -15.86
CA LEU A 211 -13.82 -9.13 -14.78
C LEU A 211 -13.64 -7.63 -15.00
N ILE A 212 -12.43 -7.17 -15.34
CA ILE A 212 -12.09 -5.75 -15.44
C ILE A 212 -13.06 -4.97 -16.34
N PRO A 213 -13.30 -5.36 -17.61
CA PRO A 213 -14.23 -4.60 -18.46
C PRO A 213 -15.63 -4.52 -17.85
N ASN A 214 -16.11 -5.60 -17.20
CA ASN A 214 -17.43 -5.61 -16.58
C ASN A 214 -17.52 -4.75 -15.31
N LEU A 215 -16.43 -4.56 -14.57
CA LEU A 215 -16.36 -3.62 -13.42
C LEU A 215 -16.45 -2.18 -13.93
N LEU A 216 -15.69 -1.85 -14.97
CA LEU A 216 -15.69 -0.53 -15.58
C LEU A 216 -17.04 -0.20 -16.22
N ASP A 217 -17.68 -1.16 -16.90
CA ASP A 217 -19.03 -1.02 -17.48
C ASP A 217 -20.10 -0.77 -16.41
N LYS A 218 -19.90 -1.28 -15.18
CA LYS A 218 -20.74 -0.99 -14.03
C LYS A 218 -20.46 0.37 -13.37
N GLY A 219 -19.46 1.11 -13.85
CA GLY A 219 -19.10 2.43 -13.35
C GLY A 219 -18.20 2.39 -12.11
N PHE A 220 -17.55 1.27 -11.80
CA PHE A 220 -16.54 1.25 -10.75
C PHE A 220 -15.24 1.91 -11.24
N GLU A 221 -14.67 2.76 -10.39
CA GLU A 221 -13.33 3.31 -10.53
C GLU A 221 -12.34 2.37 -9.81
N CYS A 222 -11.31 1.91 -10.53
CA CYS A 222 -10.25 1.08 -9.96
C CYS A 222 -9.11 1.99 -9.47
N LEU A 223 -8.76 1.89 -8.20
CA LEU A 223 -7.72 2.68 -7.54
C LEU A 223 -6.64 1.77 -6.93
N THR A 224 -5.48 2.35 -6.60
CA THR A 224 -4.55 1.72 -5.67
C THR A 224 -5.21 1.57 -4.29
N LEU A 225 -4.68 0.69 -3.45
CA LEU A 225 -5.20 0.55 -2.09
C LEU A 225 -4.92 1.79 -1.24
N SER A 226 -3.76 2.44 -1.40
CA SER A 226 -3.48 3.68 -0.69
C SER A 226 -4.52 4.75 -1.04
N THR A 227 -4.78 5.01 -2.31
CA THR A 227 -5.81 5.97 -2.74
C THR A 227 -7.21 5.57 -2.26
N LEU A 228 -7.61 4.27 -2.38
CA LEU A 228 -8.92 3.79 -1.89
C LEU A 228 -9.11 4.00 -0.38
N LEU A 229 -8.03 3.98 0.39
CA LEU A 229 -8.04 4.17 1.85
C LEU A 229 -7.80 5.63 2.27
N GLY A 230 -7.75 6.57 1.32
CA GLY A 230 -7.55 8.01 1.58
C GLY A 230 -6.13 8.36 1.97
N LEU A 231 -5.15 7.52 1.62
CA LEU A 231 -3.72 7.79 1.77
C LEU A 231 -3.17 8.37 0.46
N GLU A 232 -2.07 9.11 0.56
CA GLU A 232 -1.26 9.44 -0.61
C GLU A 232 -0.50 8.18 -1.08
N ASP A 233 -0.38 8.01 -2.40
CA ASP A 233 0.42 6.92 -2.95
C ASP A 233 1.90 7.06 -2.55
N PRO A 234 2.61 5.95 -2.32
CA PRO A 234 4.02 5.98 -1.98
C PRO A 234 4.84 6.65 -3.10
N VAL A 235 5.65 7.64 -2.72
CA VAL A 235 6.54 8.35 -3.65
C VAL A 235 7.99 7.92 -3.37
N PRO A 236 8.76 7.49 -4.38
CA PRO A 236 10.19 7.22 -4.24
C PRO A 236 10.97 8.42 -3.70
N GLU A 237 11.99 8.19 -2.87
CA GLU A 237 12.77 9.29 -2.26
C GLU A 237 13.50 10.17 -3.29
N ASP A 238 13.94 9.60 -4.40
CA ASP A 238 14.59 10.31 -5.51
C ASP A 238 13.63 11.22 -6.29
N ALA A 239 12.35 10.87 -6.38
CA ALA A 239 11.33 11.71 -7.01
C ALA A 239 10.94 12.94 -6.14
N GLN A 240 11.27 12.95 -4.84
CA GLN A 240 10.98 14.08 -3.94
C GLN A 240 11.95 15.27 -4.12
N THR A 241 13.14 15.03 -4.67
CA THR A 241 14.16 16.10 -4.83
C THR A 241 13.86 17.06 -5.99
N ASP A 242 13.11 16.61 -7.00
CA ASP A 242 12.79 17.45 -8.18
C ASP A 242 11.59 18.40 -7.95
N ALA A 243 10.73 18.10 -6.96
CA ALA A 243 9.56 18.92 -6.64
C ALA A 243 9.89 20.16 -5.76
N ALA A 244 11.06 20.19 -5.12
CA ALA A 244 11.49 21.28 -4.24
C ALA A 244 12.37 22.35 -4.94
N GLY A 245 12.56 22.23 -6.26
CA GLY A 245 13.47 23.05 -7.07
C GLY A 245 12.81 23.98 -8.09
N VAL A 246 11.50 24.30 -7.98
CA VAL A 246 10.81 25.26 -8.86
C VAL A 246 10.33 26.47 -8.09
#